data_79223c3bd81ff1f89aff687f67403722
#
_entry.id   79223c3bd81ff1f89aff687f67403722
#
_cell.length_a   1.000
_cell.length_b   1.000
_cell.length_c   1.000
_cell.angle_alpha   90.00
_cell.angle_beta   90.00
_cell.angle_gamma   90.00
#
_symmetry.space_group_name_H-M   'P 1'
#
loop_
_entity.id
_entity.type
_entity.pdbx_description
1 polymer ?
#
loop_
_entity_poly.entity_id
_entity_poly.type
_entity_poly.pdbx_seq_one_letter_code
_entity_poly.pdbx_strand_id
1 'polypeptide(L)'
;MSRVGVFLLSLLWALLAQAEPTLQASVDRTRVEAGETVELILESQDVTQFGKPDLSSLDADFDVRGTRQLNSLHTLDGETRASTRWIVSLLPKRSGSLSIPALQLGQSHSQPIELQVLQADASRPGNASQVFIETTLDASEVYVQAQAVLTVRIYHSVPLYDDSSLSPVQADGIKVEALGESRTYEKDINGVRHGVIETRYALYPQQSGVLAVPGLTFTATAADDASPGSTRGGRQVQVASTALTLTAKAMPAGYPKNVPWLPARNLSLDEHWNPDPAQQPTQIGDSLTRSITLRAEGLSSTQLPPLPATELDGLRRYPDQALLRNDVSERGMTANREEREALVPVRSGPLALPSVEVTWWNTREDHLETSTLPARSLQVQANPALESETPGGDPRAGIGRLWPWQLATLLLALSTALGFTLWWRARSRPAVLKVAPSGPSPRTLLDDLKRACQANDSHATRQALDAWARQQPETLAEMAARFVPLSEALDALNGALYSESGQYWQGADLWRAIGDIPQGEAIEALSTGEGGLPPLYPK
;
A
#
# COMPACT_ATOMS: atom_id res chain seq x y z
N MET A 1 -20.19 50.87 -8.20
CA MET A 1 -20.81 49.54 -8.14
C MET A 1 -19.78 48.57 -7.63
N SER A 2 -20.04 48.05 -6.48
CA SER A 2 -19.09 47.66 -5.46
C SER A 2 -18.38 46.30 -5.72
N ARG A 3 -17.14 46.23 -5.30
CA ARG A 3 -16.30 45.00 -5.24
C ARG A 3 -16.96 43.80 -4.50
N VAL A 4 -18.03 44.04 -3.78
CA VAL A 4 -18.86 43.04 -3.08
C VAL A 4 -19.75 42.25 -4.07
N GLY A 5 -20.19 42.84 -5.18
CA GLY A 5 -21.02 42.14 -6.17
C GLY A 5 -20.24 41.10 -6.99
N VAL A 6 -18.94 41.32 -7.22
CA VAL A 6 -18.08 40.38 -7.95
C VAL A 6 -17.72 39.20 -7.06
N PHE A 7 -17.57 39.41 -5.74
CA PHE A 7 -17.28 38.34 -4.78
C PHE A 7 -18.48 37.43 -4.55
N LEU A 8 -19.70 37.96 -4.55
CA LEU A 8 -20.93 37.19 -4.47
C LEU A 8 -21.20 36.39 -5.75
N LEU A 9 -20.83 36.88 -6.90
CA LEU A 9 -20.99 36.19 -8.19
C LEU A 9 -19.97 35.05 -8.34
N SER A 10 -18.74 35.19 -7.81
CA SER A 10 -17.73 34.12 -7.80
C SER A 10 -18.06 33.02 -6.78
N LEU A 11 -18.74 33.37 -5.68
CA LEU A 11 -19.20 32.38 -4.70
C LEU A 11 -20.38 31.54 -5.23
N LEU A 12 -21.22 32.12 -6.10
CA LEU A 12 -22.31 31.37 -6.76
C LEU A 12 -21.80 30.38 -7.82
N TRP A 13 -20.66 30.66 -8.45
CA TRP A 13 -20.05 29.74 -9.42
C TRP A 13 -19.34 28.56 -8.76
N ALA A 14 -18.87 28.71 -7.51
CA ALA A 14 -18.26 27.63 -6.75
C ALA A 14 -19.29 26.59 -6.23
N LEU A 15 -20.58 26.94 -6.17
CA LEU A 15 -21.66 26.05 -5.76
C LEU A 15 -22.20 25.16 -6.88
N LEU A 16 -21.73 25.33 -8.13
CA LEU A 16 -22.16 24.52 -9.28
C LEU A 16 -21.18 23.41 -9.67
N ALA A 17 -20.09 23.22 -8.93
CA ALA A 17 -19.24 22.05 -9.07
C ALA A 17 -19.86 20.87 -8.29
N GLN A 18 -21.07 20.44 -8.66
CA GLN A 18 -21.55 19.11 -8.33
C GLN A 18 -20.72 18.14 -9.17
N ALA A 19 -19.93 17.30 -8.52
CA ALA A 19 -19.35 16.14 -9.19
C ALA A 19 -20.50 15.32 -9.76
N GLU A 20 -20.71 15.37 -11.09
CA GLU A 20 -21.67 14.48 -11.73
C GLU A 20 -21.27 13.05 -11.43
N PRO A 21 -22.20 12.19 -11.00
CA PRO A 21 -21.91 10.79 -10.78
C PRO A 21 -21.35 10.21 -12.09
N THR A 22 -20.07 9.86 -12.09
CA THR A 22 -19.40 9.32 -13.28
C THR A 22 -19.59 7.82 -13.32
N LEU A 23 -20.15 7.31 -14.41
CA LEU A 23 -20.16 5.89 -14.72
C LEU A 23 -18.82 5.54 -15.38
N GLN A 24 -18.00 4.76 -14.69
CA GLN A 24 -16.74 4.29 -15.23
C GLN A 24 -16.95 2.93 -15.93
N ALA A 25 -16.54 2.83 -17.19
CA ALA A 25 -16.50 1.58 -17.92
C ALA A 25 -15.07 1.15 -18.16
N SER A 26 -14.79 -0.12 -17.98
CA SER A 26 -13.50 -0.74 -18.30
C SER A 26 -13.71 -2.16 -18.82
N VAL A 27 -12.74 -2.68 -19.56
CA VAL A 27 -12.73 -4.07 -20.02
C VAL A 27 -11.51 -4.79 -19.45
N ASP A 28 -11.62 -6.10 -19.27
CA ASP A 28 -10.51 -6.94 -18.79
C ASP A 28 -9.36 -6.98 -19.81
N ARG A 29 -9.65 -6.82 -21.10
CA ARG A 29 -8.67 -6.75 -22.19
C ARG A 29 -9.26 -6.05 -23.41
N THR A 30 -8.41 -5.40 -24.21
CA THR A 30 -8.79 -4.68 -25.43
C THR A 30 -8.54 -5.48 -26.71
N ARG A 31 -7.91 -6.66 -26.59
CA ARG A 31 -7.65 -7.57 -27.71
C ARG A 31 -8.15 -8.96 -27.36
N VAL A 32 -9.03 -9.50 -28.18
CA VAL A 32 -9.66 -10.82 -28.01
C VAL A 32 -9.65 -11.57 -29.34
N GLU A 33 -9.67 -12.90 -29.30
CA GLU A 33 -9.89 -13.71 -30.51
C GLU A 33 -11.38 -13.91 -30.78
N ALA A 34 -11.73 -14.13 -32.02
CA ALA A 34 -13.11 -14.47 -32.39
C ALA A 34 -13.57 -15.72 -31.63
N GLY A 35 -14.75 -15.66 -31.03
CA GLY A 35 -15.29 -16.71 -30.17
C GLY A 35 -14.94 -16.60 -28.69
N GLU A 36 -14.08 -15.66 -28.28
CA GLU A 36 -13.80 -15.38 -26.88
C GLU A 36 -14.73 -14.32 -26.32
N THR A 37 -15.11 -14.49 -25.06
CA THR A 37 -15.84 -13.44 -24.32
C THR A 37 -14.87 -12.42 -23.72
N VAL A 38 -15.32 -11.16 -23.56
CA VAL A 38 -14.65 -10.09 -22.85
C VAL A 38 -15.53 -9.65 -21.69
N GLU A 39 -14.93 -9.38 -20.53
CA GLU A 39 -15.65 -8.84 -19.38
C GLU A 39 -15.65 -7.31 -19.43
N LEU A 40 -16.85 -6.74 -19.54
CA LEU A 40 -17.09 -5.31 -19.38
C LEU A 40 -17.49 -5.04 -17.94
N ILE A 41 -16.74 -4.17 -17.27
CA ILE A 41 -16.97 -3.74 -15.90
C ILE A 41 -17.50 -2.32 -15.94
N LEU A 42 -18.71 -2.12 -15.43
CA LEU A 42 -19.31 -0.80 -15.21
C LEU A 42 -19.32 -0.53 -13.72
N GLU A 43 -18.70 0.56 -13.30
CA GLU A 43 -18.62 0.97 -11.88
C GLU A 43 -19.22 2.36 -11.69
N SER A 44 -20.18 2.43 -10.76
CA SER A 44 -20.77 3.68 -10.32
C SER A 44 -20.32 3.97 -8.87
N GLN A 45 -19.70 5.14 -8.67
CA GLN A 45 -19.23 5.62 -7.37
C GLN A 45 -20.27 6.56 -6.77
N ASP A 46 -21.51 6.21 -6.75
CA ASP A 46 -22.47 6.90 -5.91
C ASP A 46 -23.70 6.04 -5.68
N VAL A 47 -24.10 5.98 -4.40
CA VAL A 47 -25.38 5.54 -3.89
C VAL A 47 -26.00 4.38 -4.69
N THR A 48 -26.27 3.29 -4.03
CA THR A 48 -27.25 2.25 -4.37
C THR A 48 -28.18 2.62 -5.53
N GLN A 49 -27.64 2.70 -6.75
CA GLN A 49 -28.49 2.78 -7.93
C GLN A 49 -29.09 1.39 -8.15
N PHE A 50 -30.33 1.22 -7.71
CA PHE A 50 -31.16 0.05 -8.01
C PHE A 50 -31.62 0.14 -9.46
N GLY A 51 -30.75 -0.16 -10.41
CA GLY A 51 -31.08 -0.18 -11.82
C GLY A 51 -30.15 -1.13 -12.56
N LYS A 52 -30.65 -1.71 -13.64
CA LYS A 52 -29.79 -2.42 -14.59
C LYS A 52 -29.31 -1.40 -15.62
N PRO A 53 -28.02 -1.44 -16.03
CA PRO A 53 -27.55 -0.62 -17.14
C PRO A 53 -28.30 -1.01 -18.42
N ASP A 54 -28.59 -0.04 -19.27
CA ASP A 54 -29.13 -0.31 -20.58
C ASP A 54 -28.02 -0.84 -21.49
N LEU A 55 -28.11 -2.12 -21.83
CA LEU A 55 -27.14 -2.84 -22.66
C LEU A 55 -27.61 -3.00 -24.12
N SER A 56 -28.78 -2.46 -24.48
CA SER A 56 -29.37 -2.61 -25.82
C SER A 56 -28.47 -2.04 -26.93
N SER A 57 -27.69 -1.04 -26.63
CA SER A 57 -26.72 -0.45 -27.59
C SER A 57 -25.58 -1.41 -27.97
N LEU A 58 -25.36 -2.49 -27.19
CA LEU A 58 -24.36 -3.51 -27.48
C LEU A 58 -24.85 -4.57 -28.47
N ASP A 59 -26.15 -4.75 -28.64
CA ASP A 59 -26.73 -5.83 -29.40
C ASP A 59 -26.32 -5.84 -30.90
N ALA A 60 -25.88 -4.72 -31.44
CA ALA A 60 -25.41 -4.63 -32.81
C ALA A 60 -24.14 -5.47 -33.07
N ASP A 61 -23.17 -5.38 -32.15
CA ASP A 61 -21.82 -5.93 -32.30
C ASP A 61 -21.49 -7.05 -31.30
N PHE A 62 -22.29 -7.22 -30.24
CA PHE A 62 -22.02 -8.16 -29.15
C PHE A 62 -23.26 -8.98 -28.77
N ASP A 63 -23.02 -10.22 -28.31
CA ASP A 63 -24.01 -11.03 -27.60
C ASP A 63 -23.69 -10.92 -26.08
N VAL A 64 -24.67 -10.48 -25.30
CA VAL A 64 -24.55 -10.45 -23.82
C VAL A 64 -24.81 -11.85 -23.27
N ARG A 65 -23.77 -12.53 -22.78
CA ARG A 65 -23.83 -13.90 -22.25
C ARG A 65 -24.26 -13.96 -20.79
N GLY A 66 -23.97 -12.94 -20.01
CA GLY A 66 -24.32 -12.86 -18.60
C GLY A 66 -24.06 -11.51 -18.01
N THR A 67 -24.79 -11.19 -16.94
CA THR A 67 -24.57 -9.96 -16.16
C THR A 67 -24.61 -10.30 -14.67
N ARG A 68 -23.59 -9.88 -13.92
CA ARG A 68 -23.52 -9.99 -12.46
C ARG A 68 -23.42 -8.59 -11.86
N GLN A 69 -24.11 -8.37 -10.75
CA GLN A 69 -24.04 -7.13 -9.99
C GLN A 69 -23.38 -7.40 -8.64
N LEU A 70 -22.40 -6.59 -8.30
CA LEU A 70 -21.71 -6.59 -7.03
C LEU A 70 -21.89 -5.22 -6.36
N ASN A 71 -22.40 -5.22 -5.14
CA ASN A 71 -22.52 -4.02 -4.33
C ASN A 71 -21.45 -4.06 -3.25
N SER A 72 -20.69 -2.99 -3.14
CA SER A 72 -19.59 -2.88 -2.19
C SER A 72 -19.80 -1.64 -1.32
N LEU A 73 -19.62 -1.80 -0.02
CA LEU A 73 -19.69 -0.72 0.96
C LEU A 73 -18.33 -0.60 1.64
N HIS A 74 -17.64 0.50 1.42
CA HIS A 74 -16.35 0.77 2.05
C HIS A 74 -16.47 1.95 2.99
N THR A 75 -16.03 1.76 4.24
CA THR A 75 -15.90 2.86 5.21
C THR A 75 -14.43 3.21 5.34
N LEU A 76 -14.05 4.40 4.89
CA LEU A 76 -12.70 4.96 5.00
C LEU A 76 -12.81 6.29 5.75
N ASP A 77 -11.99 6.49 6.79
CA ASP A 77 -11.93 7.73 7.59
C ASP A 77 -13.30 8.21 8.15
N GLY A 78 -14.22 7.26 8.43
CA GLY A 78 -15.57 7.57 8.94
C GLY A 78 -16.59 7.96 7.86
N GLU A 79 -16.18 8.07 6.59
CA GLU A 79 -17.09 8.22 5.45
C GLU A 79 -17.41 6.85 4.85
N THR A 80 -18.70 6.56 4.72
CA THR A 80 -19.17 5.34 4.07
C THR A 80 -19.43 5.64 2.60
N ARG A 81 -18.66 4.99 1.71
CA ARG A 81 -18.87 5.07 0.26
C ARG A 81 -19.42 3.74 -0.25
N ALA A 82 -20.55 3.82 -0.93
CA ALA A 82 -21.13 2.68 -1.62
C ALA A 82 -20.71 2.70 -3.09
N SER A 83 -20.30 1.56 -3.64
CA SER A 83 -20.09 1.40 -5.08
C SER A 83 -20.89 0.22 -5.59
N THR A 84 -21.44 0.36 -6.79
CA THR A 84 -22.10 -0.72 -7.49
C THR A 84 -21.30 -1.03 -8.76
N ARG A 85 -20.97 -2.30 -8.92
CA ARG A 85 -20.23 -2.81 -10.08
C ARG A 85 -21.06 -3.85 -10.81
N TRP A 86 -21.23 -3.64 -12.12
CA TRP A 86 -21.82 -4.64 -13.02
C TRP A 86 -20.72 -5.26 -13.85
N ILE A 87 -20.65 -6.58 -13.87
CA ILE A 87 -19.75 -7.36 -14.69
C ILE A 87 -20.59 -8.01 -15.78
N VAL A 88 -20.36 -7.59 -17.03
CA VAL A 88 -21.11 -8.03 -18.21
C VAL A 88 -20.19 -8.84 -19.11
N SER A 89 -20.52 -10.10 -19.35
CA SER A 89 -19.77 -10.95 -20.29
C SER A 89 -20.30 -10.74 -21.71
N LEU A 90 -19.46 -10.23 -22.60
CA LEU A 90 -19.77 -9.88 -23.98
C LEU A 90 -19.04 -10.83 -24.94
N LEU A 91 -19.76 -11.41 -25.88
CA LEU A 91 -19.17 -12.16 -27.00
C LEU A 91 -19.27 -11.32 -28.29
N PRO A 92 -18.12 -10.93 -28.90
CA PRO A 92 -18.13 -10.20 -30.17
C PRO A 92 -18.74 -11.03 -31.31
N LYS A 93 -19.62 -10.43 -32.14
CA LYS A 93 -20.28 -11.08 -33.26
C LYS A 93 -19.44 -11.11 -34.54
N ARG A 94 -18.43 -10.26 -34.64
CA ARG A 94 -17.56 -10.15 -35.82
C ARG A 94 -16.14 -9.82 -35.45
N SER A 95 -15.19 -10.14 -36.28
CA SER A 95 -13.78 -9.74 -36.14
C SER A 95 -13.54 -8.32 -36.68
N GLY A 96 -12.45 -7.71 -36.27
CA GLY A 96 -12.06 -6.34 -36.61
C GLY A 96 -12.08 -5.39 -35.42
N SER A 97 -12.00 -4.10 -35.70
CA SER A 97 -12.18 -3.08 -34.66
C SER A 97 -13.67 -2.91 -34.34
N LEU A 98 -14.04 -3.12 -33.09
CA LEU A 98 -15.37 -2.90 -32.54
C LEU A 98 -15.30 -1.83 -31.47
N SER A 99 -16.37 -1.06 -31.33
CA SER A 99 -16.47 -0.07 -30.26
C SER A 99 -17.60 -0.44 -29.32
N ILE A 100 -17.29 -0.54 -28.03
CA ILE A 100 -18.30 -0.56 -26.98
C ILE A 100 -18.77 0.89 -26.82
N PRO A 101 -20.02 1.22 -27.15
CA PRO A 101 -20.50 2.59 -27.11
C PRO A 101 -20.59 3.11 -25.68
N ALA A 102 -20.77 4.42 -25.51
CA ALA A 102 -21.09 4.99 -24.23
C ALA A 102 -22.39 4.39 -23.69
N LEU A 103 -22.30 3.73 -22.52
CA LEU A 103 -23.44 3.10 -21.85
C LEU A 103 -24.06 4.05 -20.85
N GLN A 104 -25.38 3.98 -20.71
CA GLN A 104 -26.13 4.85 -19.83
C GLN A 104 -26.61 4.09 -18.59
N LEU A 105 -26.44 4.74 -17.42
CA LEU A 105 -27.04 4.33 -16.16
C LEU A 105 -27.68 5.55 -15.50
N GLY A 106 -29.00 5.64 -15.54
CA GLY A 106 -29.71 6.84 -15.10
C GLY A 106 -29.35 8.05 -15.96
N GLN A 107 -28.72 9.06 -15.38
CA GLN A 107 -28.22 10.25 -16.10
C GLN A 107 -26.72 10.20 -16.41
N SER A 108 -26.01 9.21 -15.89
CA SER A 108 -24.57 9.07 -16.09
C SER A 108 -24.26 8.25 -17.33
N HIS A 109 -23.20 8.64 -18.04
CA HIS A 109 -22.72 7.94 -19.24
C HIS A 109 -21.27 7.51 -19.05
N SER A 110 -20.95 6.32 -19.60
CA SER A 110 -19.57 5.87 -19.67
C SER A 110 -18.85 6.44 -20.88
N GLN A 111 -17.50 6.35 -20.90
CA GLN A 111 -16.72 6.59 -22.11
C GLN A 111 -16.82 5.35 -23.04
N PRO A 112 -16.76 5.54 -24.37
CA PRO A 112 -16.68 4.45 -25.32
C PRO A 112 -15.31 3.75 -25.20
N ILE A 113 -15.29 2.42 -25.49
CA ILE A 113 -14.07 1.61 -25.42
C ILE A 113 -13.85 0.91 -26.76
N GLU A 114 -12.65 1.07 -27.34
CA GLU A 114 -12.26 0.36 -28.56
C GLU A 114 -11.75 -1.05 -28.23
N LEU A 115 -12.25 -2.03 -28.94
CA LEU A 115 -11.93 -3.45 -28.80
C LEU A 115 -11.44 -3.98 -30.15
N GLN A 116 -10.32 -4.69 -30.16
CA GLN A 116 -9.79 -5.36 -31.35
C GLN A 116 -10.08 -6.86 -31.29
N VAL A 117 -10.92 -7.34 -32.20
CA VAL A 117 -11.25 -8.75 -32.32
C VAL A 117 -10.42 -9.36 -33.44
N LEU A 118 -9.49 -10.24 -33.10
CA LEU A 118 -8.64 -10.97 -34.02
C LEU A 118 -9.42 -12.12 -34.64
N GLN A 119 -9.04 -12.52 -35.86
CA GLN A 119 -9.61 -13.75 -36.44
C GLN A 119 -9.13 -14.97 -35.62
N ALA A 120 -10.02 -15.93 -35.41
CA ALA A 120 -9.64 -17.19 -34.78
C ALA A 120 -8.58 -17.91 -35.64
N ASP A 121 -7.52 -18.39 -34.99
CA ASP A 121 -6.50 -19.18 -35.70
C ASP A 121 -7.04 -20.55 -36.07
N ALA A 122 -7.43 -20.72 -37.34
CA ALA A 122 -8.01 -21.96 -37.88
C ALA A 122 -7.01 -23.15 -37.88
N SER A 123 -5.74 -22.93 -37.62
CA SER A 123 -4.68 -23.95 -37.59
C SER A 123 -4.57 -24.71 -36.27
N ARG A 124 -5.34 -24.35 -35.24
CA ARG A 124 -5.34 -25.08 -33.97
C ARG A 124 -6.22 -26.32 -34.08
N PRO A 125 -5.66 -27.55 -33.88
CA PRO A 125 -6.45 -28.75 -33.84
C PRO A 125 -7.51 -28.62 -32.73
N GLY A 126 -8.78 -28.62 -33.07
CA GLY A 126 -9.86 -28.74 -32.10
C GLY A 126 -9.67 -30.08 -31.36
N ASN A 127 -9.12 -30.04 -30.16
CA ASN A 127 -9.00 -31.24 -29.34
C ASN A 127 -10.41 -31.73 -28.98
N ALA A 128 -10.73 -32.96 -29.34
CA ALA A 128 -11.95 -33.65 -28.93
C ALA A 128 -11.99 -33.92 -27.40
N SER A 129 -10.98 -33.51 -26.68
CA SER A 129 -10.86 -33.67 -25.22
C SER A 129 -11.70 -32.61 -24.51
N GLN A 130 -12.51 -33.05 -23.54
CA GLN A 130 -13.31 -32.15 -22.69
C GLN A 130 -12.48 -31.15 -21.87
N VAL A 131 -11.23 -31.50 -21.58
CA VAL A 131 -10.25 -30.64 -20.87
C VAL A 131 -8.93 -30.74 -21.61
N PHE A 132 -8.32 -29.62 -21.93
CA PHE A 132 -6.97 -29.58 -22.52
C PHE A 132 -6.23 -28.30 -22.11
N ILE A 133 -4.91 -28.32 -22.26
CA ILE A 133 -4.03 -27.20 -21.92
C ILE A 133 -3.25 -26.77 -23.15
N GLU A 134 -3.15 -25.48 -23.36
CA GLU A 134 -2.37 -24.84 -24.39
C GLU A 134 -1.37 -23.89 -23.76
N THR A 135 -0.15 -23.90 -24.25
CA THR A 135 0.91 -22.97 -23.84
C THR A 135 1.47 -22.26 -25.06
N THR A 136 1.62 -20.95 -24.98
CA THR A 136 2.16 -20.13 -26.07
C THR A 136 3.17 -19.11 -25.52
N LEU A 137 4.22 -18.83 -26.33
CA LEU A 137 5.14 -17.72 -26.08
C LEU A 137 4.78 -16.57 -27.02
N ASP A 138 4.84 -15.33 -26.55
CA ASP A 138 4.70 -14.13 -27.39
C ASP A 138 5.88 -13.94 -28.35
N ALA A 139 7.05 -14.44 -27.96
CA ALA A 139 8.27 -14.46 -28.77
C ALA A 139 9.05 -15.76 -28.54
N SER A 140 9.53 -16.37 -29.60
CA SER A 140 10.42 -17.56 -29.54
C SER A 140 11.89 -17.18 -29.32
N GLU A 141 12.24 -15.92 -29.52
CA GLU A 141 13.60 -15.38 -29.40
C GLU A 141 13.57 -14.04 -28.68
N VAL A 142 14.38 -13.90 -27.63
CA VAL A 142 14.55 -12.66 -26.85
C VAL A 142 16.01 -12.50 -26.46
N TYR A 143 16.42 -11.32 -26.01
CA TYR A 143 17.72 -11.13 -25.39
C TYR A 143 17.78 -11.72 -23.97
N VAL A 144 18.99 -12.09 -23.53
CA VAL A 144 19.24 -12.45 -22.13
C VAL A 144 18.71 -11.32 -21.22
N GLN A 145 17.99 -11.68 -20.15
CA GLN A 145 17.30 -10.77 -19.22
C GLN A 145 16.13 -9.94 -19.81
N ALA A 146 15.85 -10.03 -21.12
CA ALA A 146 14.64 -9.48 -21.69
C ALA A 146 13.43 -10.39 -21.42
N GLN A 147 12.25 -9.81 -21.36
CA GLN A 147 11.00 -10.54 -21.09
C GLN A 147 10.50 -11.27 -22.34
N ALA A 148 10.15 -12.55 -22.16
CA ALA A 148 9.18 -13.26 -22.99
C ALA A 148 7.91 -13.53 -22.15
N VAL A 149 6.74 -13.53 -22.76
CA VAL A 149 5.47 -13.82 -22.05
C VAL A 149 5.01 -15.22 -22.40
N LEU A 150 4.93 -16.08 -21.38
CA LEU A 150 4.29 -17.38 -21.47
C LEU A 150 2.82 -17.23 -21.10
N THR A 151 1.93 -17.58 -22.01
CA THR A 151 0.49 -17.67 -21.77
C THR A 151 0.08 -19.14 -21.68
N VAL A 152 -0.54 -19.49 -20.58
CA VAL A 152 -1.10 -20.82 -20.28
C VAL A 152 -2.61 -20.72 -20.32
N ARG A 153 -3.28 -21.50 -21.17
CA ARG A 153 -4.72 -21.56 -21.28
C ARG A 153 -5.20 -22.98 -21.02
N ILE A 154 -6.08 -23.12 -20.05
CA ILE A 154 -6.74 -24.38 -19.73
C ILE A 154 -8.17 -24.26 -20.21
N TYR A 155 -8.54 -25.14 -21.13
CA TYR A 155 -9.88 -25.19 -21.73
C TYR A 155 -10.67 -26.34 -21.12
N HIS A 156 -11.92 -26.09 -20.76
CA HIS A 156 -12.83 -27.12 -20.26
C HIS A 156 -14.25 -26.92 -20.80
N SER A 157 -14.85 -27.97 -21.37
CA SER A 157 -16.23 -27.95 -21.82
C SER A 157 -17.18 -28.53 -20.78
N VAL A 158 -16.66 -29.02 -19.66
CA VAL A 158 -17.38 -29.55 -18.50
C VAL A 158 -17.02 -28.76 -17.27
N PRO A 159 -17.90 -28.66 -16.26
CA PRO A 159 -17.56 -27.99 -15.01
C PRO A 159 -16.37 -28.67 -14.31
N LEU A 160 -15.46 -27.88 -13.75
CA LEU A 160 -14.36 -28.36 -12.92
C LEU A 160 -14.68 -28.08 -11.45
N TYR A 161 -14.23 -28.97 -10.55
CA TYR A 161 -14.27 -28.73 -9.11
C TYR A 161 -13.12 -27.85 -8.66
N ASP A 162 -13.22 -27.30 -7.44
CA ASP A 162 -12.25 -26.35 -6.86
C ASP A 162 -10.88 -26.99 -6.49
N ASP A 163 -10.69 -28.29 -6.78
CA ASP A 163 -9.44 -29.02 -6.56
C ASP A 163 -8.43 -28.90 -7.71
N SER A 164 -8.71 -28.02 -8.68
CA SER A 164 -7.84 -27.83 -9.84
C SER A 164 -6.46 -27.30 -9.44
N SER A 165 -5.43 -27.87 -10.03
CA SER A 165 -4.05 -27.45 -9.82
C SER A 165 -3.23 -27.46 -11.11
N LEU A 166 -2.38 -26.45 -11.28
CA LEU A 166 -1.39 -26.37 -12.34
C LEU A 166 -0.01 -26.54 -11.75
N SER A 167 0.83 -27.36 -12.38
CA SER A 167 2.23 -27.48 -11.96
C SER A 167 2.93 -26.13 -12.03
N PRO A 168 3.87 -25.81 -11.11
CA PRO A 168 4.60 -24.57 -11.13
C PRO A 168 5.44 -24.45 -12.43
N VAL A 169 5.52 -23.26 -12.99
CA VAL A 169 6.37 -22.98 -14.13
C VAL A 169 7.80 -22.87 -13.63
N GLN A 170 8.61 -23.91 -13.86
CA GLN A 170 10.03 -23.93 -13.51
C GLN A 170 10.85 -24.31 -14.75
N ALA A 171 11.82 -23.48 -15.09
CA ALA A 171 12.69 -23.70 -16.23
C ALA A 171 14.13 -23.31 -15.86
N ASP A 172 15.07 -24.21 -16.11
CA ASP A 172 16.48 -23.96 -15.78
C ASP A 172 17.03 -22.78 -16.57
N GLY A 173 17.70 -21.86 -15.88
CA GLY A 173 18.27 -20.66 -16.47
C GLY A 173 17.24 -19.59 -16.87
N ILE A 174 15.98 -19.70 -16.39
CA ILE A 174 14.92 -18.73 -16.62
C ILE A 174 14.32 -18.29 -15.28
N LYS A 175 14.34 -17.00 -15.00
CA LYS A 175 13.57 -16.42 -13.89
C LYS A 175 12.12 -16.27 -14.34
N VAL A 176 11.18 -16.74 -13.53
CA VAL A 176 9.75 -16.71 -13.83
C VAL A 176 9.03 -15.80 -12.82
N GLU A 177 8.21 -14.89 -13.31
CA GLU A 177 7.35 -14.03 -12.50
C GLU A 177 5.91 -14.11 -13.02
N ALA A 178 4.93 -14.20 -12.13
CA ALA A 178 3.51 -14.19 -12.54
C ALA A 178 3.09 -12.81 -13.07
N LEU A 179 2.29 -12.78 -14.12
CA LEU A 179 1.74 -11.56 -14.72
C LEU A 179 0.27 -11.38 -14.32
N GLY A 180 0.08 -10.90 -13.09
CA GLY A 180 -1.25 -10.67 -12.54
C GLY A 180 -1.97 -11.94 -12.10
N GLU A 181 -3.27 -11.81 -11.90
CA GLU A 181 -4.16 -12.92 -11.53
C GLU A 181 -4.62 -13.70 -12.76
N SER A 182 -5.05 -14.95 -12.55
CA SER A 182 -5.65 -15.77 -13.60
C SER A 182 -6.99 -15.15 -14.05
N ARG A 183 -7.25 -15.18 -15.35
CA ARG A 183 -8.50 -14.73 -15.96
C ARG A 183 -9.34 -15.91 -16.35
N THR A 184 -10.65 -15.77 -16.21
CA THR A 184 -11.59 -16.80 -16.65
C THR A 184 -12.58 -16.18 -17.63
N TYR A 185 -12.75 -16.83 -18.78
CA TYR A 185 -13.69 -16.40 -19.82
C TYR A 185 -14.21 -17.61 -20.60
N GLU A 186 -15.16 -17.39 -21.50
CA GLU A 186 -15.68 -18.45 -22.38
C GLU A 186 -15.12 -18.29 -23.79
N LYS A 187 -14.97 -19.42 -24.48
CA LYS A 187 -14.58 -19.50 -25.90
C LYS A 187 -15.34 -20.60 -26.61
N ASP A 188 -15.91 -20.28 -27.78
CA ASP A 188 -16.51 -21.26 -28.64
C ASP A 188 -15.44 -21.87 -29.56
N ILE A 189 -15.22 -23.18 -29.43
CA ILE A 189 -14.29 -23.95 -30.26
C ILE A 189 -15.06 -25.02 -30.98
N ASN A 190 -15.10 -24.97 -32.34
CA ASN A 190 -15.82 -25.91 -33.18
C ASN A 190 -17.32 -26.11 -32.79
N GLY A 191 -17.98 -25.04 -32.35
CA GLY A 191 -19.36 -25.06 -31.93
C GLY A 191 -19.59 -25.60 -30.50
N VAL A 192 -18.55 -25.91 -29.77
CA VAL A 192 -18.59 -26.31 -28.35
C VAL A 192 -18.09 -25.18 -27.49
N ARG A 193 -18.88 -24.78 -26.51
CA ARG A 193 -18.51 -23.76 -25.53
C ARG A 193 -17.52 -24.34 -24.53
N HIS A 194 -16.39 -23.67 -24.34
CA HIS A 194 -15.38 -23.97 -23.32
C HIS A 194 -15.24 -22.82 -22.35
N GLY A 195 -15.13 -23.12 -21.06
CA GLY A 195 -14.54 -22.24 -20.10
C GLY A 195 -13.02 -22.22 -20.30
N VAL A 196 -12.41 -21.06 -20.22
CA VAL A 196 -10.96 -20.88 -20.34
C VAL A 196 -10.41 -20.25 -19.07
N ILE A 197 -9.41 -20.89 -18.48
CA ILE A 197 -8.61 -20.31 -17.39
C ILE A 197 -7.28 -19.91 -18.00
N GLU A 198 -7.00 -18.60 -18.04
CA GLU A 198 -5.78 -18.06 -18.60
C GLU A 198 -4.88 -17.52 -17.50
N THR A 199 -3.64 -18.00 -17.48
CA THR A 199 -2.60 -17.50 -16.58
C THR A 199 -1.37 -17.10 -17.40
N ARG A 200 -0.74 -15.99 -17.06
CA ARG A 200 0.42 -15.49 -17.80
C ARG A 200 1.63 -15.35 -16.89
N TYR A 201 2.79 -15.59 -17.46
CA TYR A 201 4.08 -15.49 -16.77
C TYR A 201 5.08 -14.70 -17.60
N ALA A 202 5.85 -13.85 -16.95
CA ALA A 202 7.02 -13.24 -17.51
C ALA A 202 8.21 -14.19 -17.32
N LEU A 203 8.87 -14.52 -18.41
CA LEU A 203 10.08 -15.33 -18.46
C LEU A 203 11.28 -14.45 -18.76
N TYR A 204 12.28 -14.47 -17.90
CA TYR A 204 13.54 -13.72 -18.05
C TYR A 204 14.71 -14.70 -18.14
N PRO A 205 15.23 -15.01 -19.35
CA PRO A 205 16.41 -15.85 -19.52
C PRO A 205 17.61 -15.27 -18.76
N GLN A 206 18.29 -16.09 -17.97
CA GLN A 206 19.47 -15.66 -17.20
C GLN A 206 20.78 -15.98 -17.91
N GLN A 207 20.72 -16.78 -18.96
CA GLN A 207 21.86 -17.18 -19.81
C GLN A 207 21.45 -17.17 -21.28
N SER A 208 22.40 -16.92 -22.17
CA SER A 208 22.19 -17.01 -23.62
C SER A 208 22.23 -18.46 -24.11
N GLY A 209 21.49 -18.72 -25.18
CA GLY A 209 21.40 -20.04 -25.79
C GLY A 209 19.96 -20.52 -25.93
N VAL A 210 19.80 -21.78 -26.21
CA VAL A 210 18.50 -22.42 -26.37
C VAL A 210 18.07 -22.97 -25.00
N LEU A 211 16.95 -22.46 -24.47
CA LEU A 211 16.43 -22.82 -23.17
C LEU A 211 15.09 -23.57 -23.33
N ALA A 212 14.93 -24.65 -22.60
CA ALA A 212 13.69 -25.43 -22.62
C ALA A 212 12.72 -24.89 -21.55
N VAL A 213 11.50 -24.60 -21.94
CA VAL A 213 10.37 -24.37 -21.06
C VAL A 213 9.59 -25.68 -20.98
N PRO A 214 9.62 -26.41 -19.87
CA PRO A 214 9.00 -27.73 -19.79
C PRO A 214 7.49 -27.63 -19.94
N GLY A 215 6.88 -28.72 -20.41
CA GLY A 215 5.41 -28.82 -20.46
C GLY A 215 4.82 -28.79 -19.05
N LEU A 216 3.69 -28.13 -18.93
CA LEU A 216 2.96 -27.97 -17.66
C LEU A 216 1.88 -29.03 -17.54
N THR A 217 1.67 -29.54 -16.34
CA THR A 217 0.65 -30.53 -16.04
C THR A 217 -0.48 -29.85 -15.28
N PHE A 218 -1.70 -29.96 -15.79
CA PHE A 218 -2.92 -29.53 -15.12
C PHE A 218 -3.69 -30.76 -14.65
N THR A 219 -4.10 -30.75 -13.38
CA THR A 219 -4.90 -31.79 -12.74
C THR A 219 -6.15 -31.17 -12.15
N ALA A 220 -7.30 -31.76 -12.39
CA ALA A 220 -8.58 -31.31 -11.87
C ALA A 220 -9.56 -32.49 -11.79
N THR A 221 -10.62 -32.34 -11.00
CA THR A 221 -11.80 -33.20 -11.06
C THR A 221 -12.86 -32.55 -11.96
N ALA A 222 -13.17 -33.19 -13.07
CA ALA A 222 -14.24 -32.78 -13.96
C ALA A 222 -15.57 -33.41 -13.53
N ALA A 223 -16.66 -32.64 -13.58
CA ALA A 223 -17.97 -33.17 -13.29
C ALA A 223 -18.35 -34.16 -14.40
N ASP A 224 -18.79 -35.36 -14.03
CA ASP A 224 -19.40 -36.29 -14.98
C ASP A 224 -20.83 -35.86 -15.28
N ASP A 225 -21.24 -35.95 -16.54
CA ASP A 225 -22.64 -35.89 -16.95
C ASP A 225 -23.38 -37.16 -16.45
N ALA A 226 -23.37 -37.36 -15.15
CA ALA A 226 -23.93 -38.55 -14.54
C ALA A 226 -25.47 -38.51 -14.63
N SER A 227 -26.04 -39.63 -14.99
CA SER A 227 -27.48 -39.92 -15.01
C SER A 227 -28.20 -39.39 -13.77
N PRO A 228 -29.47 -38.96 -13.87
CA PRO A 228 -30.24 -38.49 -12.72
C PRO A 228 -30.28 -39.54 -11.62
N GLY A 229 -29.60 -39.31 -10.50
CA GLY A 229 -29.58 -40.21 -9.34
C GLY A 229 -28.23 -40.70 -8.86
N SER A 230 -27.11 -40.39 -9.54
CA SER A 230 -25.78 -40.71 -9.01
C SER A 230 -25.29 -39.60 -8.06
N THR A 231 -24.89 -40.00 -6.85
CA THR A 231 -24.15 -39.16 -5.93
C THR A 231 -22.90 -38.65 -6.65
N ARG A 232 -22.74 -37.33 -6.72
CA ARG A 232 -21.62 -36.52 -7.26
C ARG A 232 -20.31 -37.33 -7.43
N GLY A 233 -20.17 -38.00 -8.57
CA GLY A 233 -18.91 -38.60 -9.01
C GLY A 233 -18.21 -37.62 -9.94
N GLY A 234 -17.02 -37.18 -9.58
CA GLY A 234 -16.15 -36.45 -10.49
C GLY A 234 -15.09 -37.40 -11.05
N ARG A 235 -14.69 -37.18 -12.30
CA ARG A 235 -13.59 -37.90 -12.93
C ARG A 235 -12.32 -37.05 -12.83
N GLN A 236 -11.27 -37.63 -12.26
CA GLN A 236 -9.98 -36.96 -12.28
C GLN A 236 -9.44 -36.87 -13.70
N VAL A 237 -9.04 -35.68 -14.10
CA VAL A 237 -8.46 -35.38 -15.40
C VAL A 237 -7.05 -34.83 -15.17
N GLN A 238 -6.10 -35.38 -15.91
CA GLN A 238 -4.72 -34.88 -15.95
C GLN A 238 -4.35 -34.65 -17.40
N VAL A 239 -3.97 -33.42 -17.72
CA VAL A 239 -3.54 -33.02 -19.06
C VAL A 239 -2.21 -32.30 -18.99
N ALA A 240 -1.39 -32.48 -20.01
CA ALA A 240 -0.07 -31.85 -20.09
C ALA A 240 0.06 -31.04 -21.37
N SER A 241 0.71 -29.88 -21.27
CA SER A 241 1.08 -29.08 -22.43
C SER A 241 2.36 -29.62 -23.08
N THR A 242 2.58 -29.22 -24.32
CA THR A 242 3.87 -29.45 -25.00
C THR A 242 4.96 -28.57 -24.39
N ALA A 243 6.20 -29.08 -24.34
CA ALA A 243 7.35 -28.27 -24.01
C ALA A 243 7.60 -27.23 -25.09
N LEU A 244 8.03 -26.03 -24.70
CA LEU A 244 8.36 -24.93 -25.58
C LEU A 244 9.88 -24.66 -25.54
N THR A 245 10.37 -24.01 -26.58
CA THR A 245 11.77 -23.60 -26.67
C THR A 245 11.86 -22.09 -26.75
N LEU A 246 12.69 -21.50 -25.90
CA LEU A 246 12.99 -20.08 -25.89
C LEU A 246 14.46 -19.86 -26.22
N THR A 247 14.77 -19.14 -27.30
CA THR A 247 16.12 -18.79 -27.67
C THR A 247 16.51 -17.46 -27.04
N ALA A 248 17.53 -17.44 -26.19
CA ALA A 248 18.07 -16.23 -25.59
C ALA A 248 19.33 -15.76 -26.32
N LYS A 249 19.25 -14.59 -26.97
CA LYS A 249 20.41 -13.91 -27.58
C LYS A 249 21.33 -13.39 -26.50
N ALA A 250 22.63 -13.50 -26.75
CA ALA A 250 23.61 -12.85 -25.89
C ALA A 250 23.51 -11.32 -26.01
N MET A 251 24.00 -10.62 -24.99
CA MET A 251 24.15 -9.16 -25.04
C MET A 251 25.00 -8.78 -26.26
N PRO A 252 24.55 -7.82 -27.08
CA PRO A 252 25.29 -7.39 -28.28
C PRO A 252 26.67 -6.84 -27.94
N ALA A 253 27.65 -7.12 -28.78
CA ALA A 253 29.04 -6.67 -28.59
C ALA A 253 29.19 -5.13 -28.57
N GLY A 254 28.24 -4.42 -29.19
CA GLY A 254 28.20 -2.96 -29.21
C GLY A 254 27.63 -2.32 -27.93
N TYR A 255 27.13 -3.11 -26.96
CA TYR A 255 26.65 -2.55 -25.69
C TYR A 255 27.83 -2.20 -24.78
N PRO A 256 27.82 -1.00 -24.13
CA PRO A 256 28.91 -0.57 -23.25
C PRO A 256 29.05 -1.48 -22.03
N LYS A 257 30.26 -1.94 -21.74
CA LYS A 257 30.55 -2.91 -20.66
C LYS A 257 30.43 -2.33 -19.23
N ASN A 258 30.46 -1.01 -19.12
CA ASN A 258 30.47 -0.27 -17.84
C ASN A 258 29.10 0.26 -17.41
N VAL A 259 28.03 -0.06 -18.14
CA VAL A 259 26.66 0.30 -17.81
C VAL A 259 25.83 -0.96 -17.58
N PRO A 260 24.80 -0.90 -16.72
CA PRO A 260 23.88 -2.01 -16.50
C PRO A 260 23.20 -2.45 -17.79
N TRP A 261 23.08 -3.75 -18.01
CA TRP A 261 22.37 -4.31 -19.16
C TRP A 261 20.86 -4.16 -18.97
N LEU A 262 20.21 -3.38 -19.83
CA LEU A 262 18.77 -3.07 -19.77
C LEU A 262 18.10 -3.34 -21.12
N PRO A 263 17.72 -4.59 -21.42
CA PRO A 263 17.04 -4.95 -22.66
C PRO A 263 15.54 -4.68 -22.53
N ALA A 264 15.12 -3.45 -22.79
CA ALA A 264 13.74 -3.01 -22.68
C ALA A 264 13.06 -2.86 -24.05
N ARG A 265 11.73 -2.91 -24.07
CA ARG A 265 10.95 -2.57 -25.26
C ARG A 265 10.72 -1.06 -25.38
N ASN A 266 10.74 -0.37 -24.28
CA ASN A 266 10.68 1.08 -24.16
C ASN A 266 11.22 1.47 -22.79
N LEU A 267 11.90 2.63 -22.70
CA LEU A 267 12.39 3.17 -21.45
C LEU A 267 12.22 4.67 -21.43
N SER A 268 11.59 5.20 -20.38
CA SER A 268 11.38 6.63 -20.16
C SER A 268 11.88 7.07 -18.78
N LEU A 269 12.27 8.35 -18.72
CA LEU A 269 12.60 9.07 -17.51
C LEU A 269 11.63 10.24 -17.37
N ASP A 270 10.95 10.32 -16.24
CA ASP A 270 10.04 11.40 -15.89
C ASP A 270 10.51 12.08 -14.61
N GLU A 271 10.40 13.41 -14.55
CA GLU A 271 10.79 14.22 -13.40
C GLU A 271 9.60 15.02 -12.88
N HIS A 272 9.42 14.99 -11.57
CA HIS A 272 8.42 15.78 -10.87
C HIS A 272 9.06 16.55 -9.71
N TRP A 273 8.61 17.81 -9.51
CA TRP A 273 9.09 18.68 -8.44
C TRP A 273 7.95 19.13 -7.55
N ASN A 274 8.22 19.19 -6.24
CA ASN A 274 7.29 19.74 -5.27
C ASN A 274 8.02 20.52 -4.16
N PRO A 275 7.86 21.88 -4.07
CA PRO A 275 7.22 22.74 -5.07
C PRO A 275 8.00 22.79 -6.39
N ASP A 276 7.32 23.13 -7.51
CA ASP A 276 7.99 23.28 -8.80
C ASP A 276 8.78 24.60 -8.84
N PRO A 277 10.11 24.54 -8.96
CA PRO A 277 10.96 25.74 -8.97
C PRO A 277 10.78 26.61 -10.21
N ALA A 278 10.06 26.15 -11.23
CA ALA A 278 9.66 26.97 -12.37
C ALA A 278 8.45 27.86 -12.07
N GLN A 279 7.63 27.48 -11.10
CA GLN A 279 6.41 28.21 -10.73
C GLN A 279 6.58 29.05 -9.47
N GLN A 280 7.49 28.64 -8.58
CA GLN A 280 7.73 29.33 -7.31
C GLN A 280 9.22 29.67 -7.16
N PRO A 281 9.56 30.92 -6.76
CA PRO A 281 10.94 31.28 -6.51
C PRO A 281 11.48 30.48 -5.33
N THR A 282 12.66 29.91 -5.50
CA THR A 282 13.36 29.11 -4.48
C THR A 282 14.31 30.01 -3.68
N GLN A 283 14.33 29.91 -2.36
CA GLN A 283 15.23 30.62 -1.47
C GLN A 283 16.22 29.68 -0.78
N ILE A 284 17.29 30.24 -0.22
CA ILE A 284 18.21 29.49 0.64
C ILE A 284 17.42 28.87 1.80
N GLY A 285 17.60 27.57 2.04
CA GLY A 285 16.94 26.83 3.12
C GLY A 285 15.60 26.21 2.75
N ASP A 286 15.04 26.53 1.59
CA ASP A 286 13.82 25.88 1.11
C ASP A 286 14.08 24.41 0.83
N SER A 287 13.07 23.57 1.07
CA SER A 287 13.11 22.15 0.73
C SER A 287 12.35 21.89 -0.57
N LEU A 288 13.07 21.45 -1.59
CA LEU A 288 12.51 21.05 -2.88
C LEU A 288 12.54 19.51 -2.97
N THR A 289 11.40 18.89 -3.08
CA THR A 289 11.34 17.44 -3.33
C THR A 289 11.41 17.19 -4.84
N ARG A 290 12.43 16.48 -5.25
CA ARG A 290 12.61 15.98 -6.62
C ARG A 290 12.29 14.50 -6.66
N SER A 291 11.37 14.09 -7.52
CA SER A 291 11.06 12.69 -7.79
C SER A 291 11.43 12.37 -9.23
N ILE A 292 12.29 11.39 -9.44
CA ILE A 292 12.63 10.88 -10.77
C ILE A 292 12.09 9.48 -10.89
N THR A 293 11.28 9.24 -11.92
CA THR A 293 10.70 7.92 -12.22
C THR A 293 11.36 7.36 -13.48
N LEU A 294 12.06 6.24 -13.31
CA LEU A 294 12.55 5.40 -14.39
C LEU A 294 11.50 4.33 -14.67
N ARG A 295 10.97 4.33 -15.88
CA ARG A 295 9.97 3.36 -16.34
C ARG A 295 10.51 2.56 -17.51
N ALA A 296 10.39 1.22 -17.44
CA ALA A 296 10.85 0.33 -18.51
C ALA A 296 9.83 -0.76 -18.81
N GLU A 297 9.47 -0.93 -20.08
CA GLU A 297 8.59 -2.00 -20.55
C GLU A 297 9.40 -3.27 -20.86
N GLY A 298 8.94 -4.40 -20.31
CA GLY A 298 9.56 -5.70 -20.54
C GLY A 298 10.70 -6.01 -19.57
N LEU A 299 10.79 -5.28 -18.47
CA LEU A 299 11.71 -5.56 -17.37
C LEU A 299 10.94 -5.70 -16.06
N SER A 300 11.55 -6.33 -15.07
CA SER A 300 11.13 -6.32 -13.67
C SER A 300 11.77 -5.14 -12.94
N SER A 301 11.09 -4.54 -11.97
CA SER A 301 11.61 -3.40 -11.20
C SER A 301 12.94 -3.70 -10.49
N THR A 302 13.20 -4.98 -10.18
CA THR A 302 14.47 -5.43 -9.59
C THR A 302 15.66 -5.37 -10.56
N GLN A 303 15.41 -5.23 -11.86
CA GLN A 303 16.46 -5.09 -12.88
C GLN A 303 16.86 -3.62 -13.11
N LEU A 304 16.02 -2.66 -12.65
CA LEU A 304 16.31 -1.24 -12.83
C LEU A 304 17.44 -0.79 -11.89
N PRO A 305 18.51 -0.18 -12.43
CA PRO A 305 19.63 0.31 -11.64
C PRO A 305 19.21 1.55 -10.82
N PRO A 306 19.95 1.86 -9.74
CA PRO A 306 19.83 3.15 -9.09
C PRO A 306 20.23 4.28 -10.06
N LEU A 307 19.56 5.41 -9.94
CA LEU A 307 19.88 6.60 -10.72
C LEU A 307 21.11 7.31 -10.13
N PRO A 308 21.86 8.08 -10.94
CA PRO A 308 23.00 8.85 -10.46
C PRO A 308 22.57 9.84 -9.37
N ALA A 309 23.31 9.89 -8.28
CA ALA A 309 23.04 10.82 -7.19
C ALA A 309 23.23 12.26 -7.65
N THR A 310 22.35 13.16 -7.21
CA THR A 310 22.51 14.60 -7.42
C THR A 310 23.56 15.13 -6.45
N GLU A 311 24.81 15.24 -6.91
CA GLU A 311 25.91 15.85 -6.15
C GLU A 311 26.21 17.22 -6.73
N LEU A 312 25.99 18.28 -5.96
CA LEU A 312 26.24 19.65 -6.37
C LEU A 312 26.67 20.52 -5.20
N ASP A 313 27.76 21.29 -5.37
CA ASP A 313 28.20 22.28 -4.40
C ASP A 313 27.11 23.35 -4.19
N GLY A 314 26.77 23.60 -2.94
CA GLY A 314 25.71 24.55 -2.58
C GLY A 314 24.31 23.97 -2.52
N LEU A 315 24.20 22.64 -2.64
CA LEU A 315 22.94 21.90 -2.51
C LEU A 315 23.13 20.75 -1.51
N ARG A 316 22.32 20.71 -0.46
CA ARG A 316 22.25 19.55 0.45
C ARG A 316 21.21 18.58 -0.08
N ARG A 317 21.57 17.32 -0.13
CA ARG A 317 20.72 16.24 -0.62
C ARG A 317 20.33 15.32 0.53
N TYR A 318 19.04 15.01 0.60
CA TYR A 318 18.47 14.03 1.54
C TYR A 318 17.69 12.99 0.70
N PRO A 319 18.32 11.86 0.35
CA PRO A 319 17.66 10.83 -0.43
C PRO A 319 16.65 10.06 0.42
N ASP A 320 15.52 9.72 -0.20
CA ASP A 320 14.53 8.80 0.34
C ASP A 320 14.79 7.38 -0.18
N GLN A 321 14.09 6.39 0.39
CA GLN A 321 14.15 5.02 -0.10
C GLN A 321 13.50 4.92 -1.49
N ALA A 322 14.19 4.29 -2.45
CA ALA A 322 13.65 4.07 -3.78
C ALA A 322 12.40 3.16 -3.73
N LEU A 323 11.34 3.58 -4.41
CA LEU A 323 10.11 2.81 -4.57
C LEU A 323 10.18 1.99 -5.86
N LEU A 324 10.14 0.67 -5.73
CA LEU A 324 10.11 -0.27 -6.83
C LEU A 324 8.71 -0.84 -7.01
N ARG A 325 8.15 -0.73 -8.21
CA ARG A 325 6.81 -1.24 -8.53
C ARG A 325 6.80 -1.91 -9.90
N ASN A 326 6.06 -3.00 -9.99
CA ASN A 326 5.78 -3.68 -11.24
C ASN A 326 4.31 -3.46 -11.61
N ASP A 327 4.07 -2.90 -12.79
CA ASP A 327 2.74 -2.78 -13.37
C ASP A 327 2.58 -3.86 -14.44
N VAL A 328 1.47 -4.57 -14.41
CA VAL A 328 1.17 -5.64 -15.37
C VAL A 328 0.19 -5.11 -16.42
N SER A 329 0.51 -5.36 -17.68
CA SER A 329 -0.33 -5.02 -18.83
C SER A 329 -0.54 -6.24 -19.73
N GLU A 330 -1.31 -6.08 -20.80
CA GLU A 330 -1.46 -7.12 -21.82
C GLU A 330 -0.13 -7.45 -22.51
N ARG A 331 0.78 -6.51 -22.57
CA ARG A 331 2.12 -6.68 -23.17
C ARG A 331 3.16 -7.25 -22.20
N GLY A 332 2.79 -7.49 -20.95
CA GLY A 332 3.66 -8.01 -19.90
C GLY A 332 3.95 -7.00 -18.81
N MET A 333 5.14 -7.10 -18.23
CA MET A 333 5.61 -6.30 -17.11
C MET A 333 6.09 -4.92 -17.55
N THR A 334 5.75 -3.91 -16.78
CA THR A 334 6.36 -2.59 -16.82
C THR A 334 6.97 -2.29 -15.47
N ALA A 335 8.28 -2.19 -15.45
CA ALA A 335 9.04 -1.84 -14.26
C ALA A 335 9.00 -0.35 -14.00
N ASN A 336 8.81 0.04 -12.75
CA ASN A 336 8.92 1.43 -12.31
C ASN A 336 9.88 1.49 -11.12
N ARG A 337 10.81 2.44 -11.18
CA ARG A 337 11.69 2.81 -10.08
C ARG A 337 11.56 4.31 -9.87
N GLU A 338 11.00 4.71 -8.73
CA GLU A 338 10.89 6.09 -8.32
C GLU A 338 11.92 6.39 -7.25
N GLU A 339 12.78 7.37 -7.50
CA GLU A 339 13.74 7.89 -6.55
C GLU A 339 13.34 9.30 -6.15
N ARG A 340 13.19 9.51 -4.86
CA ARG A 340 12.87 10.81 -4.26
C ARG A 340 14.06 11.33 -3.49
N GLU A 341 14.27 12.62 -3.62
CA GLU A 341 15.28 13.32 -2.84
C GLU A 341 14.77 14.70 -2.45
N ALA A 342 15.01 15.10 -1.20
CA ALA A 342 14.83 16.48 -0.81
C ALA A 342 16.14 17.23 -1.03
N LEU A 343 16.06 18.32 -1.78
CA LEU A 343 17.17 19.18 -2.16
C LEU A 343 17.01 20.52 -1.44
N VAL A 344 18.02 20.90 -0.66
CA VAL A 344 18.01 22.13 0.14
C VAL A 344 19.18 23.01 -0.29
N PRO A 345 18.93 24.12 -1.03
CA PRO A 345 19.95 25.08 -1.38
C PRO A 345 20.55 25.74 -0.16
N VAL A 346 21.89 25.84 -0.08
CA VAL A 346 22.61 26.48 1.02
C VAL A 346 23.34 27.75 0.59
N ARG A 347 23.29 28.11 -0.70
CA ARG A 347 23.81 29.35 -1.26
C ARG A 347 22.87 29.93 -2.31
N SER A 348 22.85 31.24 -2.46
CA SER A 348 22.13 31.95 -3.52
C SER A 348 22.86 31.87 -4.86
N GLY A 349 22.12 32.10 -5.94
CA GLY A 349 22.62 32.10 -7.30
C GLY A 349 22.16 30.92 -8.14
N PRO A 350 22.67 30.77 -9.37
CA PRO A 350 22.31 29.66 -10.23
C PRO A 350 22.97 28.36 -9.76
N LEU A 351 22.18 27.32 -9.60
CA LEU A 351 22.63 25.94 -9.34
C LEU A 351 22.27 25.07 -10.54
N ALA A 352 23.28 24.57 -11.25
CA ALA A 352 23.06 23.75 -12.45
C ALA A 352 23.01 22.27 -12.07
N LEU A 353 21.83 21.68 -12.10
CA LEU A 353 21.65 20.24 -11.97
C LEU A 353 22.10 19.53 -13.25
N PRO A 354 22.91 18.46 -13.15
CA PRO A 354 23.37 17.71 -14.32
C PRO A 354 22.20 16.97 -15.00
N SER A 355 22.39 16.61 -16.27
CA SER A 355 21.51 15.67 -16.96
C SER A 355 21.59 14.28 -16.31
N VAL A 356 20.47 13.55 -16.34
CA VAL A 356 20.44 12.13 -15.96
C VAL A 356 20.27 11.33 -17.24
N GLU A 357 21.17 10.40 -17.48
CA GLU A 357 21.20 9.58 -18.69
C GLU A 357 21.15 8.09 -18.30
N VAL A 358 20.26 7.36 -18.96
CA VAL A 358 20.15 5.90 -18.83
C VAL A 358 20.31 5.29 -20.21
N THR A 359 21.38 4.54 -20.39
CA THR A 359 21.64 3.79 -21.62
C THR A 359 20.99 2.42 -21.53
N TRP A 360 20.27 2.02 -22.57
CA TRP A 360 19.52 0.79 -22.63
C TRP A 360 19.51 0.21 -24.05
N TRP A 361 19.10 -1.05 -24.21
CA TRP A 361 18.95 -1.71 -25.51
C TRP A 361 17.47 -1.76 -25.88
N ASN A 362 17.11 -1.12 -27.00
CA ASN A 362 15.77 -1.20 -27.56
C ASN A 362 15.59 -2.56 -28.25
N THR A 363 14.84 -3.47 -27.59
CA THR A 363 14.62 -4.82 -28.11
C THR A 363 13.62 -4.88 -29.27
N ARG A 364 12.88 -3.79 -29.57
CA ARG A 364 11.99 -3.72 -30.73
C ARG A 364 12.73 -3.34 -31.99
N GLU A 365 13.63 -2.37 -31.89
CA GLU A 365 14.32 -1.77 -33.01
C GLU A 365 15.76 -2.27 -33.12
N ASP A 366 16.18 -3.09 -32.15
CA ASP A 366 17.45 -3.79 -32.09
C ASP A 366 18.69 -2.87 -32.16
N HIS A 367 18.64 -1.78 -31.37
CA HIS A 367 19.76 -0.83 -31.28
C HIS A 367 19.91 -0.24 -29.87
N LEU A 368 21.09 0.40 -29.68
CA LEU A 368 21.42 1.10 -28.45
C LEU A 368 20.69 2.45 -28.39
N GLU A 369 20.04 2.75 -27.29
CA GLU A 369 19.37 4.03 -27.01
C GLU A 369 19.83 4.60 -25.68
N THR A 370 19.63 5.92 -25.53
CA THR A 370 19.85 6.64 -24.27
C THR A 370 18.65 7.53 -24.00
N SER A 371 18.01 7.30 -22.87
CA SER A 371 16.97 8.18 -22.37
C SER A 371 17.61 9.23 -21.48
N THR A 372 17.31 10.49 -21.75
CA THR A 372 17.96 11.63 -21.09
C THR A 372 16.94 12.54 -20.44
N LEU A 373 17.15 12.81 -19.16
CA LEU A 373 16.52 13.92 -18.46
C LEU A 373 17.45 15.13 -18.58
N PRO A 374 17.01 16.25 -19.19
CA PRO A 374 17.90 17.36 -19.46
C PRO A 374 18.41 18.04 -18.20
N ALA A 375 19.59 18.63 -18.28
CA ALA A 375 20.15 19.46 -17.21
C ALA A 375 19.20 20.63 -16.91
N ARG A 376 19.08 20.98 -15.63
CA ARG A 376 18.17 22.06 -15.16
C ARG A 376 18.93 23.06 -14.30
N SER A 377 18.65 24.35 -14.47
CA SER A 377 19.21 25.41 -13.63
C SER A 377 18.17 25.88 -12.62
N LEU A 378 18.49 25.79 -11.35
CA LEU A 378 17.70 26.36 -10.25
C LEU A 378 18.21 27.77 -9.96
N GLN A 379 17.31 28.74 -9.91
CA GLN A 379 17.63 30.11 -9.50
C GLN A 379 17.29 30.28 -8.03
N VAL A 380 18.31 30.31 -7.18
CA VAL A 380 18.15 30.41 -5.73
C VAL A 380 18.31 31.85 -5.27
N GLN A 381 17.30 32.39 -4.63
CA GLN A 381 17.31 33.72 -4.05
C GLN A 381 17.90 33.71 -2.64
N ALA A 382 18.49 34.83 -2.22
CA ALA A 382 18.89 35.01 -0.84
C ALA A 382 17.65 34.98 0.07
N ASN A 383 17.80 34.38 1.24
CA ASN A 383 16.76 34.36 2.26
C ASN A 383 17.10 35.38 3.35
N PRO A 384 16.42 36.57 3.39
CA PRO A 384 16.71 37.62 4.36
C PRO A 384 16.53 37.19 5.82
N ALA A 385 15.70 36.18 6.07
CA ALA A 385 15.48 35.65 7.41
C ALA A 385 16.71 34.91 7.96
N LEU A 386 17.48 34.23 7.08
CA LEU A 386 18.73 33.55 7.45
C LEU A 386 19.92 34.50 7.51
N GLU A 387 19.90 35.60 6.75
CA GLU A 387 20.96 36.64 6.83
C GLU A 387 20.88 37.44 8.11
N SER A 388 19.72 37.49 8.77
CA SER A 388 19.54 38.19 10.05
C SER A 388 20.17 37.46 11.24
N GLU A 389 20.63 36.22 11.09
CA GLU A 389 21.30 35.43 12.13
C GLU A 389 22.84 35.52 12.11
N THR A 390 23.43 36.20 11.14
CA THR A 390 24.85 36.51 11.22
C THR A 390 25.05 37.65 12.27
N PRO A 391 25.73 37.41 13.39
CA PRO A 391 26.04 38.46 14.31
C PRO A 391 27.20 39.31 13.74
N GLY A 392 26.86 40.05 12.69
CA GLY A 392 27.67 41.15 12.19
C GLY A 392 27.49 42.40 13.07
N GLY A 393 27.41 42.22 14.36
CA GLY A 393 27.44 43.28 15.33
C GLY A 393 28.89 43.64 15.62
N ASP A 394 29.26 44.89 15.31
CA ASP A 394 30.50 45.53 15.72
C ASP A 394 30.88 45.08 17.11
N PRO A 395 32.09 44.50 17.37
CA PRO A 395 32.48 44.00 18.69
C PRO A 395 32.53 45.11 19.76
N ARG A 396 32.37 46.38 19.35
CA ARG A 396 32.40 47.54 20.23
C ARG A 396 31.04 48.01 20.77
N ALA A 397 29.91 47.55 20.18
CA ALA A 397 28.57 47.96 20.63
C ALA A 397 28.01 47.09 21.78
N GLY A 398 28.62 45.95 22.07
CA GLY A 398 28.13 44.97 23.05
C GLY A 398 28.54 45.18 24.50
N ILE A 399 29.59 45.98 24.76
CA ILE A 399 30.13 46.10 26.13
C ILE A 399 29.25 46.99 27.01
N GLY A 400 28.50 47.94 26.46
CA GLY A 400 27.62 48.84 27.23
C GLY A 400 26.29 48.23 27.70
N ARG A 401 25.87 47.06 27.14
CA ARG A 401 24.55 46.48 27.42
C ARG A 401 24.59 45.28 28.37
N LEU A 402 25.77 44.86 28.78
CA LEU A 402 25.95 43.75 29.73
C LEU A 402 25.83 44.18 31.20
N TRP A 403 25.94 45.48 31.46
CA TRP A 403 25.89 46.03 32.82
C TRP A 403 24.60 45.70 33.60
N PRO A 404 23.39 45.79 33.03
CA PRO A 404 22.20 45.41 33.78
C PRO A 404 22.14 43.91 34.10
N TRP A 405 22.69 43.04 33.23
CA TRP A 405 22.74 41.60 33.47
C TRP A 405 23.81 41.25 34.54
N GLN A 406 24.94 41.96 34.56
CA GLN A 406 25.96 41.83 35.60
C GLN A 406 25.46 42.31 36.97
N LEU A 407 24.64 43.38 36.98
CA LEU A 407 23.99 43.86 38.20
C LEU A 407 22.92 42.88 38.69
N ALA A 408 22.13 42.28 37.76
CA ALA A 408 21.14 41.25 38.10
C ALA A 408 21.82 39.98 38.66
N THR A 409 22.93 39.53 38.07
CA THR A 409 23.69 38.37 38.58
C THR A 409 24.32 38.64 39.93
N LEU A 410 24.84 39.88 40.18
CA LEU A 410 25.38 40.27 41.47
C LEU A 410 24.28 40.30 42.55
N LEU A 411 23.11 40.85 42.25
CA LEU A 411 21.94 40.85 43.15
C LEU A 411 21.44 39.44 43.46
N LEU A 412 21.42 38.57 42.44
CA LEU A 412 21.05 37.16 42.63
C LEU A 412 22.10 36.43 43.50
N ALA A 413 23.38 36.66 43.27
CA ALA A 413 24.44 36.08 44.09
C ALA A 413 24.39 36.55 45.56
N LEU A 414 24.11 37.85 45.78
CA LEU A 414 23.92 38.41 47.13
C LEU A 414 22.65 37.83 47.81
N SER A 415 21.55 37.69 47.08
CA SER A 415 20.31 37.08 47.61
C SER A 415 20.51 35.60 47.94
N THR A 416 21.26 34.87 47.10
CA THR A 416 21.61 33.46 47.37
C THR A 416 22.53 33.32 48.58
N ALA A 417 23.51 34.19 48.71
CA ALA A 417 24.39 34.21 49.89
C ALA A 417 23.62 34.56 51.17
N LEU A 418 22.71 35.55 51.09
CA LEU A 418 21.83 35.89 52.20
C LEU A 418 20.88 34.74 52.57
N GLY A 419 20.27 34.10 51.54
CA GLY A 419 19.42 32.91 51.74
C GLY A 419 20.19 31.76 52.38
N PHE A 420 21.44 31.54 51.92
CA PHE A 420 22.31 30.49 52.48
C PHE A 420 22.71 30.78 53.93
N THR A 421 23.02 32.03 54.28
CA THR A 421 23.36 32.42 55.68
C THR A 421 22.13 32.31 56.59
N LEU A 422 20.94 32.70 56.12
CA LEU A 422 19.70 32.54 56.87
C LEU A 422 19.33 31.06 57.03
N TRP A 423 19.50 30.25 55.97
CA TRP A 423 19.30 28.81 56.02
C TRP A 423 20.27 28.10 56.97
N TRP A 424 21.57 28.47 56.94
CA TRP A 424 22.56 27.96 57.89
C TRP A 424 22.20 28.30 59.33
N ARG A 425 21.78 29.57 59.58
CA ARG A 425 21.32 30.01 60.89
C ARG A 425 20.02 29.38 61.34
N ALA A 426 19.13 29.00 60.41
CA ALA A 426 17.92 28.26 60.69
C ALA A 426 18.20 26.77 60.99
N ARG A 427 19.22 26.19 60.37
CA ARG A 427 19.62 24.78 60.58
C ARG A 427 20.30 24.54 61.93
N SER A 428 20.83 25.57 62.52
CA SER A 428 21.44 25.52 63.89
C SER A 428 20.37 25.59 65.01
N ARG A 429 19.08 25.66 64.68
CA ARG A 429 18.00 25.55 65.69
C ARG A 429 17.40 24.17 65.61
N PRO A 430 17.13 23.45 66.74
CA PRO A 430 16.56 22.12 66.68
C PRO A 430 15.13 22.19 66.08
N ALA A 431 14.93 21.40 65.03
CA ALA A 431 13.71 21.33 64.28
C ALA A 431 12.60 20.60 65.07
N VAL A 432 11.50 21.27 65.27
CA VAL A 432 10.24 20.63 65.64
C VAL A 432 9.64 20.01 64.38
N LEU A 433 9.56 18.68 64.36
CA LEU A 433 8.98 17.89 63.26
C LEU A 433 7.53 18.28 63.01
N LYS A 434 7.26 18.98 61.91
CA LYS A 434 5.93 19.15 61.35
C LYS A 434 5.75 18.05 60.30
N VAL A 435 4.88 17.09 60.60
CA VAL A 435 4.47 15.98 59.72
C VAL A 435 3.91 16.54 58.42
N ALA A 436 4.50 16.18 57.27
CA ALA A 436 3.94 16.44 55.94
C ALA A 436 2.70 15.57 55.73
N PRO A 437 1.68 16.05 55.01
CA PRO A 437 0.53 15.24 54.69
C PRO A 437 0.92 14.16 53.70
N SER A 438 0.82 12.90 54.13
CA SER A 438 0.96 11.72 53.27
C SER A 438 -0.21 11.71 52.26
N GLY A 439 0.05 11.32 51.03
CA GLY A 439 -0.99 11.04 50.01
C GLY A 439 -2.01 10.03 50.52
N PRO A 440 -3.06 9.78 49.77
CA PRO A 440 -4.17 8.95 50.23
C PRO A 440 -3.65 7.59 50.73
N SER A 441 -4.05 7.26 51.96
CA SER A 441 -3.57 6.04 52.60
C SER A 441 -4.19 4.81 51.92
N PRO A 442 -3.58 3.60 51.97
CA PRO A 442 -4.17 2.39 51.43
C PRO A 442 -5.60 2.10 51.92
N ARG A 443 -5.94 2.60 53.12
CA ARG A 443 -7.27 2.47 53.68
C ARG A 443 -8.30 3.38 53.01
N THR A 444 -7.93 4.60 52.62
CA THR A 444 -8.81 5.51 51.90
C THR A 444 -9.15 5.01 50.49
N LEU A 445 -8.20 4.36 49.81
CA LEU A 445 -8.46 3.77 48.49
C LEU A 445 -9.37 2.55 48.55
N LEU A 446 -9.25 1.74 49.61
CA LEU A 446 -10.21 0.62 49.88
C LEU A 446 -11.60 1.12 50.19
N ASP A 447 -11.74 2.21 50.98
CA ASP A 447 -13.02 2.81 51.30
C ASP A 447 -13.70 3.43 50.08
N ASP A 448 -12.94 4.04 49.17
CA ASP A 448 -13.45 4.57 47.91
C ASP A 448 -13.91 3.44 46.97
N LEU A 449 -13.15 2.35 46.86
CA LEU A 449 -13.50 1.16 46.09
C LEU A 449 -14.77 0.51 46.66
N LYS A 450 -14.87 0.37 47.98
CA LYS A 450 -16.08 -0.13 48.67
C LYS A 450 -17.30 0.68 48.33
N ARG A 451 -17.19 2.00 48.39
CA ARG A 451 -18.28 2.93 48.11
C ARG A 451 -18.75 2.83 46.67
N ALA A 452 -17.82 2.74 45.72
CA ALA A 452 -18.14 2.56 44.32
C ALA A 452 -18.83 1.22 44.03
N CYS A 453 -18.35 0.12 44.63
CA CYS A 453 -19.02 -1.18 44.56
C CYS A 453 -20.41 -1.18 45.15
N GLN A 454 -20.63 -0.52 46.30
CA GLN A 454 -21.94 -0.39 46.93
C GLN A 454 -22.94 0.44 46.12
N ALA A 455 -22.43 1.42 45.37
CA ALA A 455 -23.23 2.24 44.46
C ALA A 455 -23.59 1.51 43.16
N ASN A 456 -23.04 0.32 42.89
CA ASN A 456 -23.12 -0.43 41.62
C ASN A 456 -22.74 0.43 40.40
N ASP A 457 -21.82 1.40 40.57
CA ASP A 457 -21.29 2.21 39.49
C ASP A 457 -20.07 1.51 38.89
N SER A 458 -20.24 0.92 37.72
CA SER A 458 -19.19 0.16 37.05
C SER A 458 -17.99 1.03 36.66
N HIS A 459 -18.19 2.29 36.22
CA HIS A 459 -17.12 3.21 35.87
C HIS A 459 -16.32 3.68 37.07
N ALA A 460 -17.00 4.13 38.14
CA ALA A 460 -16.34 4.54 39.36
C ALA A 460 -15.61 3.37 40.03
N THR A 461 -16.19 2.17 39.98
CA THR A 461 -15.56 0.95 40.51
C THR A 461 -14.29 0.61 39.74
N ARG A 462 -14.26 0.72 38.41
CA ARG A 462 -13.07 0.49 37.61
C ARG A 462 -11.95 1.45 37.96
N GLN A 463 -12.24 2.75 38.08
CA GLN A 463 -11.26 3.76 38.48
C GLN A 463 -10.68 3.52 39.87
N ALA A 464 -11.57 3.25 40.85
CA ALA A 464 -11.15 2.96 42.22
C ALA A 464 -10.33 1.65 42.32
N LEU A 465 -10.70 0.64 41.56
CA LEU A 465 -9.98 -0.63 41.47
C LEU A 465 -8.56 -0.46 40.89
N ASP A 466 -8.43 0.30 39.81
CA ASP A 466 -7.13 0.58 39.20
C ASP A 466 -6.23 1.42 40.15
N ALA A 467 -6.82 2.35 40.90
CA ALA A 467 -6.09 3.14 41.90
C ALA A 467 -5.60 2.26 43.08
N TRP A 468 -6.43 1.36 43.55
CA TRP A 468 -6.08 0.41 44.61
C TRP A 468 -5.04 -0.61 44.14
N ALA A 469 -5.22 -1.18 42.93
CA ALA A 469 -4.32 -2.20 42.37
C ALA A 469 -2.89 -1.70 42.19
N ARG A 470 -2.69 -0.40 41.86
CA ARG A 470 -1.35 0.22 41.74
C ARG A 470 -0.54 0.22 43.04
N GLN A 471 -1.19 0.04 44.19
CA GLN A 471 -0.52 -0.03 45.50
C GLN A 471 -0.29 -1.47 45.98
N GLN A 472 -0.73 -2.46 45.22
CA GLN A 472 -0.51 -3.86 45.53
C GLN A 472 0.85 -4.32 44.96
N PRO A 473 1.50 -5.29 45.60
CA PRO A 473 2.79 -5.84 45.12
C PRO A 473 2.63 -6.70 43.84
N GLU A 474 1.43 -7.17 43.56
CA GLU A 474 1.08 -7.98 42.38
C GLU A 474 0.14 -7.20 41.45
N THR A 475 0.22 -7.46 40.15
CA THR A 475 -0.73 -6.84 39.18
C THR A 475 -2.12 -7.45 39.31
N LEU A 476 -3.15 -6.67 38.93
CA LEU A 476 -4.54 -7.13 38.95
C LEU A 476 -4.75 -8.44 38.13
N ALA A 477 -4.02 -8.58 37.04
CA ALA A 477 -4.07 -9.77 36.19
C ALA A 477 -3.46 -11.01 36.87
N GLU A 478 -2.38 -10.84 37.61
CA GLU A 478 -1.75 -11.93 38.38
C GLU A 478 -2.63 -12.37 39.53
N MET A 479 -3.25 -11.41 40.24
CA MET A 479 -4.21 -11.72 41.30
C MET A 479 -5.43 -12.45 40.75
N ALA A 480 -5.96 -12.05 39.59
CA ALA A 480 -7.09 -12.73 38.95
C ALA A 480 -6.73 -14.13 38.43
N ALA A 481 -5.54 -14.31 37.90
CA ALA A 481 -5.06 -15.62 37.44
C ALA A 481 -4.94 -16.65 38.59
N ARG A 482 -4.64 -16.16 39.79
CA ARG A 482 -4.48 -17.00 41.00
C ARG A 482 -5.78 -17.24 41.76
N PHE A 483 -6.76 -16.34 41.63
CA PHE A 483 -8.00 -16.39 42.39
C PHE A 483 -9.22 -16.27 41.49
N VAL A 484 -9.82 -17.43 41.16
CA VAL A 484 -10.94 -17.57 40.21
C VAL A 484 -12.14 -16.64 40.53
N PRO A 485 -12.58 -16.46 41.80
CA PRO A 485 -13.68 -15.55 42.09
C PRO A 485 -13.40 -14.07 41.70
N LEU A 486 -12.14 -13.65 41.76
CA LEU A 486 -11.76 -12.31 41.29
C LEU A 486 -11.79 -12.20 39.77
N SER A 487 -11.36 -13.25 39.06
CA SER A 487 -11.42 -13.31 37.60
C SER A 487 -12.87 -13.20 37.11
N GLU A 488 -13.77 -13.99 37.68
CA GLU A 488 -15.20 -13.97 37.34
C GLU A 488 -15.87 -12.60 37.64
N ALA A 489 -15.52 -11.98 38.76
CA ALA A 489 -16.03 -10.66 39.12
C ALA A 489 -15.47 -9.54 38.21
N LEU A 490 -14.24 -9.66 37.73
CA LEU A 490 -13.64 -8.75 36.75
C LEU A 490 -14.25 -8.91 35.35
N ASP A 491 -14.54 -10.14 34.94
CA ASP A 491 -15.21 -10.41 33.66
C ASP A 491 -16.64 -9.86 33.67
N ALA A 492 -17.35 -9.99 34.78
CA ALA A 492 -18.66 -9.38 34.97
C ALA A 492 -18.61 -7.84 34.92
N LEU A 493 -17.59 -7.23 35.55
CA LEU A 493 -17.37 -5.77 35.50
C LEU A 493 -17.05 -5.31 34.08
N ASN A 494 -16.17 -6.01 33.38
CA ASN A 494 -15.83 -5.70 32.00
C ASN A 494 -17.01 -5.92 31.06
N GLY A 495 -17.82 -6.95 31.27
CA GLY A 495 -19.06 -7.17 30.56
C GLY A 495 -20.05 -6.00 30.71
N ALA A 496 -20.16 -5.45 31.92
CA ALA A 496 -21.02 -4.29 32.19
C ALA A 496 -20.50 -2.98 31.59
N LEU A 497 -19.15 -2.88 31.40
CA LEU A 497 -18.53 -1.68 30.85
C LEU A 497 -18.49 -1.65 29.31
N TYR A 498 -18.36 -2.82 28.66
CA TYR A 498 -18.04 -2.91 27.22
C TYR A 498 -19.03 -3.75 26.41
N SER A 499 -20.05 -4.37 27.01
CA SER A 499 -21.08 -5.14 26.29
C SER A 499 -22.32 -4.28 25.99
N GLU A 500 -22.81 -4.32 24.77
CA GLU A 500 -24.04 -3.64 24.34
C GLU A 500 -25.32 -4.21 24.97
N SER A 501 -25.25 -5.36 25.61
CA SER A 501 -26.36 -6.07 26.24
C SER A 501 -26.50 -5.77 27.74
N GLY A 502 -26.56 -4.54 28.18
CA GLY A 502 -26.86 -4.05 29.52
C GLY A 502 -27.06 -5.09 30.65
N GLN A 503 -26.05 -5.93 30.93
CA GLN A 503 -26.14 -6.91 32.02
C GLN A 503 -26.12 -6.19 33.36
N TYR A 504 -27.08 -6.52 34.23
CA TYR A 504 -27.16 -6.02 35.59
C TYR A 504 -25.93 -6.51 36.36
N TRP A 505 -24.93 -5.64 36.52
CA TRP A 505 -23.74 -5.90 37.32
C TRP A 505 -24.00 -5.55 38.81
N GLN A 506 -23.53 -6.41 39.71
CA GLN A 506 -23.61 -6.16 41.15
C GLN A 506 -22.19 -6.02 41.73
N GLY A 507 -21.89 -4.84 42.25
CA GLY A 507 -20.58 -4.54 42.84
C GLY A 507 -20.27 -5.31 44.12
N ALA A 508 -21.27 -5.89 44.74
CA ALA A 508 -21.10 -6.70 45.96
C ALA A 508 -20.23 -7.96 45.73
N ASP A 509 -20.32 -8.56 44.56
CA ASP A 509 -19.54 -9.78 44.23
C ASP A 509 -18.06 -9.44 44.05
N LEU A 510 -17.74 -8.34 43.36
CA LEU A 510 -16.37 -7.84 43.25
C LEU A 510 -15.80 -7.44 44.61
N TRP A 511 -16.58 -6.76 45.43
CA TRP A 511 -16.15 -6.38 46.78
C TRP A 511 -15.83 -7.60 47.65
N ARG A 512 -16.65 -8.66 47.60
CA ARG A 512 -16.39 -9.91 48.30
C ARG A 512 -15.14 -10.60 47.78
N ALA A 513 -14.98 -10.70 46.47
CA ALA A 513 -13.80 -11.30 45.86
C ALA A 513 -12.51 -10.59 46.27
N ILE A 514 -12.49 -9.25 46.37
CA ILE A 514 -11.32 -8.49 46.81
C ILE A 514 -11.04 -8.72 48.31
N GLY A 515 -12.06 -8.88 49.14
CA GLY A 515 -11.89 -9.15 50.57
C GLY A 515 -11.35 -10.56 50.87
N ASP A 516 -11.62 -11.51 50.00
CA ASP A 516 -11.24 -12.93 50.16
C ASP A 516 -9.95 -13.31 49.37
N ILE A 517 -9.23 -12.34 48.79
CA ILE A 517 -7.97 -12.61 48.09
C ILE A 517 -6.94 -13.20 49.07
N PRO A 518 -6.43 -14.40 48.84
CA PRO A 518 -5.41 -15.00 49.69
C PRO A 518 -4.13 -14.16 49.64
N GLN A 519 -3.60 -13.78 50.81
CA GLN A 519 -2.32 -13.06 50.85
C GLN A 519 -1.23 -13.96 50.26
N GLY A 520 -0.60 -13.52 49.18
CA GLY A 520 0.55 -14.19 48.59
C GLY A 520 1.69 -14.19 49.58
N GLU A 521 2.39 -15.33 49.72
CA GLU A 521 3.62 -15.43 50.47
C GLU A 521 4.59 -14.38 49.88
N ALA A 522 5.08 -13.46 50.71
CA ALA A 522 6.08 -12.49 50.35
C ALA A 522 7.34 -13.22 49.88
N ILE A 523 7.61 -13.18 48.59
CA ILE A 523 8.91 -13.60 48.05
C ILE A 523 9.90 -12.56 48.56
N GLU A 524 10.77 -12.98 49.51
CA GLU A 524 11.92 -12.20 49.97
C GLU A 524 12.76 -11.84 48.72
N ALA A 525 12.71 -10.57 48.34
CA ALA A 525 13.56 -10.05 47.31
C ALA A 525 15.02 -10.06 47.83
N LEU A 526 15.80 -11.04 47.38
CA LEU A 526 17.25 -11.02 47.45
C LEU A 526 17.75 -9.79 46.67
N SER A 527 18.07 -8.76 47.46
CA SER A 527 18.84 -7.59 46.99
C SER A 527 20.28 -8.04 46.81
N THR A 528 20.73 -8.26 45.61
CA THR A 528 22.14 -8.09 45.23
C THR A 528 22.25 -7.75 43.76
N GLY A 529 22.77 -6.56 43.48
CA GLY A 529 23.81 -6.34 42.49
C GLY A 529 23.44 -5.92 41.10
N GLU A 530 23.78 -4.73 40.78
CA GLU A 530 24.28 -4.22 39.50
C GLU A 530 23.33 -4.17 38.30
N GLY A 531 23.02 -2.94 37.93
CA GLY A 531 22.29 -2.54 36.74
C GLY A 531 22.95 -2.94 35.44
N GLY A 532 22.24 -3.72 34.68
CA GLY A 532 22.49 -3.98 33.28
C GLY A 532 21.17 -4.31 32.61
N LEU A 533 20.73 -3.47 31.67
CA LEU A 533 19.59 -3.76 30.81
C LEU A 533 19.90 -5.00 29.95
N PRO A 534 18.96 -5.93 29.77
CA PRO A 534 19.17 -7.08 28.90
C PRO A 534 19.28 -6.67 27.43
N PRO A 535 20.06 -7.39 26.59
CA PRO A 535 20.25 -7.06 25.18
C PRO A 535 18.96 -7.22 24.38
N LEU A 536 18.72 -6.27 23.48
CA LEU A 536 17.51 -6.11 22.68
C LEU A 536 17.29 -7.18 21.57
N TYR A 537 18.25 -8.11 21.37
CA TYR A 537 18.11 -9.19 20.38
C TYR A 537 18.60 -10.53 20.93
N PRO A 538 17.87 -11.64 20.76
CA PRO A 538 18.37 -12.97 21.03
C PRO A 538 19.40 -13.38 19.96
N LYS A 539 20.47 -14.05 20.42
CA LYS A 539 21.49 -14.65 19.53
C LYS A 539 20.94 -15.90 18.85
#